data_4a594bc1411496886eb2a47587ab3219
#
_entry.id   4a594bc1411496886eb2a47587ab3219
#
_cell.length_a   1.000
_cell.length_b   1.000
_cell.length_c   1.000
_cell.angle_alpha   90.00
_cell.angle_beta   90.00
_cell.angle_gamma   90.00
#
_symmetry.space_group_name_H-M   'P 1'
#
loop_
_entity.id
_entity.type
_entity.pdbx_description
1 polymer ?
#
loop_
_entity_poly.entity_id
_entity_poly.type
_entity_poly.pdbx_seq_one_letter_code
_entity_poly.pdbx_strand_id
1 'polypeptide(L)'
;EPSAGAFVTGLLLGFVVLSLLQRAYWRRIAAIADFVLYLLWSILVSSWGVIHYVLFPPKGVTRGIVAVPLEVQSRFEIATLASAITLTPGTLSLEIGESQGQRMLFVHTLNLIDPGATVREIKDGFERRILRATRGPDAI
;
A
#
# COMPACT_ATOMS: atom_id res chain seq x y z
N GLU A 1 -17.62 -26.17 -43.27
CA GLU A 1 -17.43 -24.75 -43.59
C GLU A 1 -17.86 -23.89 -42.40
N PRO A 2 -17.02 -22.98 -41.91
CA PRO A 2 -17.44 -22.09 -40.82
C PRO A 2 -18.57 -21.21 -41.34
N SER A 3 -19.72 -21.29 -40.68
CA SER A 3 -20.88 -20.45 -41.06
C SER A 3 -20.58 -18.97 -40.71
N ALA A 4 -21.09 -18.04 -41.50
CA ALA A 4 -20.96 -16.60 -41.24
C ALA A 4 -21.40 -16.25 -39.79
N GLY A 5 -22.38 -16.99 -39.25
CA GLY A 5 -22.83 -16.86 -37.88
C GLY A 5 -21.75 -17.22 -36.82
N ALA A 6 -20.99 -18.30 -37.05
CA ALA A 6 -19.91 -18.70 -36.15
C ALA A 6 -18.77 -17.65 -36.14
N PHE A 7 -18.47 -17.04 -37.28
CA PHE A 7 -17.48 -15.98 -37.39
C PHE A 7 -17.92 -14.72 -36.63
N VAL A 8 -19.15 -14.27 -36.79
CA VAL A 8 -19.71 -13.11 -36.08
C VAL A 8 -19.74 -13.34 -34.59
N THR A 9 -20.16 -14.54 -34.14
CA THR A 9 -20.19 -14.91 -32.70
C THR A 9 -18.78 -14.91 -32.13
N GLY A 10 -17.79 -15.47 -32.84
CA GLY A 10 -16.38 -15.45 -32.39
C GLY A 10 -15.82 -14.03 -32.29
N LEU A 11 -16.15 -13.14 -33.22
CA LEU A 11 -15.74 -11.73 -33.18
C LEU A 11 -16.36 -10.97 -31.99
N LEU A 12 -17.65 -11.18 -31.73
CA LEU A 12 -18.33 -10.57 -30.58
C LEU A 12 -17.79 -11.08 -29.26
N LEU A 13 -17.57 -12.39 -29.11
CA LEU A 13 -16.96 -12.95 -27.92
C LEU A 13 -15.53 -12.42 -27.70
N GLY A 14 -14.71 -12.39 -28.76
CA GLY A 14 -13.37 -11.82 -28.71
C GLY A 14 -13.37 -10.36 -28.26
N PHE A 15 -14.27 -9.56 -28.83
CA PHE A 15 -14.42 -8.14 -28.43
C PHE A 15 -14.83 -7.97 -26.96
N VAL A 16 -15.79 -8.77 -26.48
CA VAL A 16 -16.23 -8.74 -25.06
C VAL A 16 -15.07 -9.14 -24.14
N VAL A 17 -14.38 -10.25 -24.44
CA VAL A 17 -13.24 -10.72 -23.64
C VAL A 17 -12.12 -9.69 -23.61
N LEU A 18 -11.74 -9.12 -24.76
CA LEU A 18 -10.72 -8.08 -24.82
C LEU A 18 -11.13 -6.82 -24.04
N SER A 19 -12.39 -6.40 -24.12
CA SER A 19 -12.91 -5.24 -23.39
C SER A 19 -12.87 -5.46 -21.87
N LEU A 20 -13.20 -6.66 -21.41
CA LEU A 20 -13.14 -7.03 -20.00
C LEU A 20 -11.70 -7.11 -19.47
N LEU A 21 -10.80 -7.73 -20.24
CA LEU A 21 -9.37 -7.81 -19.90
C LEU A 21 -8.73 -6.43 -19.88
N GLN A 22 -9.08 -5.57 -20.84
CA GLN A 22 -8.55 -4.20 -20.91
C GLN A 22 -8.99 -3.36 -19.70
N ARG A 23 -10.27 -3.48 -19.28
CA ARG A 23 -10.76 -2.78 -18.07
C ARG A 23 -10.05 -3.25 -16.80
N ALA A 24 -9.87 -4.56 -16.62
CA ALA A 24 -9.16 -5.12 -15.46
C ALA A 24 -7.69 -4.68 -15.44
N TYR A 25 -7.04 -4.63 -16.60
CA TYR A 25 -5.66 -4.18 -16.74
C TYR A 25 -5.50 -2.70 -16.34
N TRP A 26 -6.35 -1.81 -16.87
CA TRP A 26 -6.31 -0.39 -16.55
C TRP A 26 -6.61 -0.11 -15.07
N ARG A 27 -7.52 -0.85 -14.47
CA ARG A 27 -7.83 -0.74 -13.04
C ARG A 27 -6.61 -1.11 -12.17
N ARG A 28 -5.84 -2.12 -12.54
CA ARG A 28 -4.60 -2.49 -11.85
C ARG A 28 -3.51 -1.43 -12.02
N ILE A 29 -3.31 -0.93 -13.22
CA ILE A 29 -2.35 0.15 -13.45
C ILE A 29 -2.72 1.39 -12.63
N ALA A 30 -3.99 1.77 -12.61
CA ALA A 30 -4.47 2.88 -11.82
C ALA A 30 -4.21 2.67 -10.31
N ALA A 31 -4.42 1.45 -9.78
CA ALA A 31 -4.15 1.15 -8.38
C ALA A 31 -2.64 1.19 -8.04
N ILE A 32 -1.78 0.72 -8.95
CA ILE A 32 -0.33 0.84 -8.79
C ILE A 32 0.09 2.31 -8.83
N ALA A 33 -0.44 3.08 -9.77
CA ALA A 33 -0.16 4.51 -9.89
C ALA A 33 -0.61 5.28 -8.62
N ASP A 34 -1.82 4.98 -8.08
CA ASP A 34 -2.31 5.54 -6.82
C ASP A 34 -1.35 5.24 -5.66
N PHE A 35 -0.88 4.00 -5.54
CA PHE A 35 0.09 3.63 -4.51
C PHE A 35 1.41 4.41 -4.66
N VAL A 36 1.96 4.49 -5.88
CA VAL A 36 3.23 5.19 -6.14
C VAL A 36 3.09 6.69 -5.87
N LEU A 37 2.01 7.32 -6.32
CA LEU A 37 1.76 8.74 -6.08
C LEU A 37 1.58 9.03 -4.60
N TYR A 38 0.84 8.18 -3.88
CA TYR A 38 0.69 8.31 -2.43
C TYR A 38 2.02 8.15 -1.70
N LEU A 39 2.87 7.18 -2.10
CA LEU A 39 4.20 6.98 -1.52
C LEU A 39 5.08 8.23 -1.73
N LEU A 40 5.13 8.76 -2.95
CA LEU A 40 5.89 9.97 -3.25
C LEU A 40 5.38 11.17 -2.43
N TRP A 41 4.06 11.34 -2.34
CA TRP A 41 3.45 12.38 -1.51
C TRP A 41 3.83 12.22 -0.03
N SER A 42 3.74 11.00 0.51
CA SER A 42 4.10 10.69 1.90
C SER A 42 5.57 11.00 2.17
N ILE A 43 6.48 10.67 1.24
CA ILE A 43 7.91 11.01 1.35
C ILE A 43 8.10 12.53 1.41
N LEU A 44 7.44 13.28 0.56
CA LEU A 44 7.56 14.75 0.54
C LEU A 44 7.06 15.39 1.84
N VAL A 45 5.86 14.99 2.29
CA VAL A 45 5.26 15.51 3.53
C VAL A 45 6.11 15.15 4.75
N SER A 46 6.56 13.90 4.84
CA SER A 46 7.39 13.43 5.96
C SER A 46 8.77 14.08 5.95
N SER A 47 9.38 14.28 4.76
CA SER A 47 10.64 15.02 4.63
C SER A 47 10.52 16.43 5.16
N TRP A 48 9.42 17.12 4.83
CA TRP A 48 9.15 18.46 5.36
C TRP A 48 9.00 18.44 6.89
N GLY A 49 8.28 17.45 7.43
CA GLY A 49 8.15 17.24 8.87
C GLY A 49 9.49 17.03 9.57
N VAL A 50 10.37 16.20 9.01
CA VAL A 50 11.71 15.95 9.55
C VAL A 50 12.59 17.19 9.48
N ILE A 51 12.56 17.94 8.37
CA ILE A 51 13.28 19.22 8.24
C ILE A 51 12.84 20.20 9.33
N HIS A 52 11.52 20.38 9.49
CA HIS A 52 10.99 21.24 10.53
C HIS A 52 11.40 20.79 11.92
N TYR A 53 11.40 19.50 12.17
CA TYR A 53 11.81 18.88 13.41
C TYR A 53 13.29 19.11 13.74
N VAL A 54 14.18 19.06 12.74
CA VAL A 54 15.63 19.32 12.91
C VAL A 54 15.89 20.79 13.15
N LEU A 55 15.21 21.68 12.46
CA LEU A 55 15.40 23.14 12.57
C LEU A 55 14.76 23.72 13.85
N PHE A 56 13.62 23.16 14.25
CA PHE A 56 12.83 23.63 15.40
C PHE A 56 12.45 22.45 16.29
N PRO A 57 13.42 21.85 17.02
CA PRO A 57 13.17 20.66 17.83
C PRO A 57 12.10 20.93 18.90
N PRO A 58 10.96 20.23 18.88
CA PRO A 58 9.95 20.39 19.90
C PRO A 58 10.47 19.83 21.24
N LYS A 59 10.09 20.49 22.34
CA LYS A 59 10.37 19.98 23.68
C LYS A 59 9.49 18.74 23.91
N GLY A 60 10.10 17.58 24.15
CA GLY A 60 9.37 16.37 24.49
C GLY A 60 9.06 15.44 23.31
N VAL A 61 10.07 15.15 22.52
CA VAL A 61 9.99 14.13 21.47
C VAL A 61 9.79 12.75 22.06
N THR A 62 8.71 12.09 21.69
CA THR A 62 8.46 10.70 22.06
C THR A 62 8.77 9.80 20.86
N ARG A 63 9.92 9.11 20.93
CA ARG A 63 10.25 8.03 20.00
C ARG A 63 9.57 6.76 20.49
N GLY A 64 9.14 5.91 19.57
CA GLY A 64 8.49 4.67 19.97
C GLY A 64 8.44 3.62 18.89
N ILE A 65 7.97 2.44 19.27
CA ILE A 65 7.71 1.33 18.37
C ILE A 65 6.22 1.04 18.44
N VAL A 66 5.60 0.92 17.27
CA VAL A 66 4.21 0.48 17.15
C VAL A 66 4.15 -0.89 16.49
N ALA A 67 3.24 -1.72 16.95
CA ALA A 67 2.94 -3.01 16.34
C ALA A 67 1.72 -2.84 15.42
N VAL A 68 1.93 -3.03 14.13
CA VAL A 68 0.90 -2.90 13.09
C VAL A 68 0.39 -4.28 12.72
N PRO A 69 -0.89 -4.62 12.97
CA PRO A 69 -1.46 -5.89 12.57
C PRO A 69 -1.57 -5.97 11.05
N LEU A 70 -0.99 -7.02 10.46
CA LEU A 70 -0.91 -7.18 9.01
C LEU A 70 -2.15 -7.87 8.42
N GLU A 71 -2.72 -7.29 7.36
CA GLU A 71 -3.69 -7.91 6.46
C GLU A 71 -3.02 -8.43 5.17
N VAL A 72 -1.88 -7.84 4.80
CA VAL A 72 -1.00 -8.37 3.75
C VAL A 72 -0.48 -9.75 4.13
N GLN A 73 -0.48 -10.68 3.17
CA GLN A 73 -0.15 -12.09 3.43
C GLN A 73 1.06 -12.57 2.63
N SER A 74 1.18 -12.14 1.38
CA SER A 74 2.29 -12.58 0.53
C SER A 74 3.61 -11.92 0.93
N ARG A 75 4.72 -12.62 0.71
CA ARG A 75 6.06 -12.06 0.98
C ARG A 75 6.30 -10.77 0.21
N PHE A 76 5.78 -10.68 -1.01
CA PHE A 76 5.89 -9.48 -1.84
C PHE A 76 5.12 -8.31 -1.25
N GLU A 77 3.86 -8.50 -0.84
CA GLU A 77 3.05 -7.47 -0.20
C GLU A 77 3.70 -6.93 1.08
N ILE A 78 4.17 -7.85 1.93
CA ILE A 78 4.83 -7.50 3.20
C ILE A 78 6.13 -6.73 2.96
N ALA A 79 6.96 -7.20 2.01
CA ALA A 79 8.21 -6.51 1.66
C ALA A 79 7.93 -5.12 1.08
N THR A 80 6.90 -4.98 0.24
CA THR A 80 6.49 -3.70 -0.33
C THR A 80 6.02 -2.74 0.76
N LEU A 81 5.21 -3.22 1.71
CA LEU A 81 4.74 -2.41 2.85
C LEU A 81 5.90 -1.96 3.74
N ALA A 82 6.78 -2.88 4.13
CA ALA A 82 7.95 -2.58 4.96
C ALA A 82 8.89 -1.58 4.28
N SER A 83 9.10 -1.74 2.96
CA SER A 83 9.91 -0.82 2.17
C SER A 83 9.27 0.57 2.07
N ALA A 84 7.96 0.66 1.82
CA ALA A 84 7.25 1.92 1.73
C ALA A 84 7.32 2.71 3.05
N ILE A 85 7.13 2.03 4.19
CA ILE A 85 7.27 2.63 5.52
C ILE A 85 8.70 3.13 5.74
N THR A 86 9.71 2.31 5.41
CA THR A 86 11.13 2.68 5.61
C THR A 86 11.59 3.80 4.69
N LEU A 87 11.02 3.91 3.49
CA LEU A 87 11.29 5.03 2.57
C LEU A 87 10.69 6.35 3.04
N THR A 88 9.71 6.30 3.95
CA THR A 88 9.07 7.50 4.51
C THR A 88 9.93 8.03 5.65
N PRO A 89 10.52 9.25 5.55
CA PRO A 89 11.37 9.82 6.59
C PRO A 89 10.71 9.86 7.96
N GLY A 90 11.44 9.40 8.96
CA GLY A 90 10.96 9.36 10.35
C GLY A 90 10.31 8.03 10.76
N THR A 91 10.23 7.06 9.85
CA THR A 91 9.75 5.70 10.15
C THR A 91 10.74 4.63 9.67
N LEU A 92 10.77 3.49 10.36
CA LEU A 92 11.64 2.37 10.04
C LEU A 92 10.94 1.05 10.40
N SER A 93 10.76 0.19 9.43
CA SER A 93 10.31 -1.18 9.67
C SER A 93 11.43 -2.00 10.31
N LEU A 94 11.16 -2.62 11.45
CA LEU A 94 12.15 -3.36 12.23
C LEU A 94 12.11 -4.86 11.94
N GLU A 95 10.98 -5.48 12.29
CA GLU A 95 10.81 -6.93 12.18
C GLU A 95 9.34 -7.31 12.01
N ILE A 96 9.12 -8.56 11.59
CA ILE A 96 7.81 -9.18 11.53
C ILE A 96 7.76 -10.21 12.65
N GLY A 97 6.84 -10.02 13.58
CA GLY A 97 6.57 -10.96 14.66
C GLY A 97 5.17 -11.53 14.58
N GLU A 98 4.83 -12.35 15.55
CA GLU A 98 3.49 -12.89 15.74
C GLU A 98 3.01 -12.59 17.16
N SER A 99 1.80 -12.08 17.27
CA SER A 99 1.14 -11.85 18.54
C SER A 99 -0.30 -12.33 18.48
N GLN A 100 -0.71 -13.17 19.40
CA GLN A 100 -2.04 -13.75 19.49
C GLN A 100 -2.52 -14.43 18.18
N GLY A 101 -1.61 -15.10 17.46
CA GLY A 101 -1.92 -15.76 16.18
C GLY A 101 -2.03 -14.81 14.99
N GLN A 102 -1.76 -13.52 15.17
CA GLN A 102 -1.76 -12.52 14.11
C GLN A 102 -0.34 -12.04 13.82
N ARG A 103 0.01 -11.93 12.54
CA ARG A 103 1.28 -11.33 12.12
C ARG A 103 1.25 -9.83 12.35
N MET A 104 2.33 -9.31 12.93
CA MET A 104 2.53 -7.92 13.26
C MET A 104 3.81 -7.41 12.62
N LEU A 105 3.78 -6.21 12.07
CA LEU A 105 4.98 -5.47 11.67
C LEU A 105 5.33 -4.47 12.76
N PHE A 106 6.53 -4.58 13.32
CA PHE A 106 7.04 -3.61 14.28
C PHE A 106 7.70 -2.45 13.53
N VAL A 107 7.21 -1.25 13.79
CA VAL A 107 7.65 -0.02 13.13
C VAL A 107 8.15 0.96 14.18
N HIS A 108 9.40 1.38 14.04
CA HIS A 108 9.95 2.49 14.80
C HIS A 108 9.50 3.83 14.18
N THR A 109 9.08 4.76 15.00
CA THR A 109 8.76 6.13 14.56
C THR A 109 9.49 7.17 15.42
N LEU A 110 9.97 8.21 14.74
CA LEU A 110 10.72 9.31 15.35
C LEU A 110 9.83 10.17 16.24
N ASN A 111 8.55 10.29 15.92
CA ASN A 111 7.59 11.09 16.66
C ASN A 111 6.29 10.32 16.86
N LEU A 112 6.17 9.66 18.01
CA LEU A 112 5.00 8.87 18.38
C LEU A 112 4.11 9.67 19.33
N ILE A 113 3.16 10.42 18.77
CA ILE A 113 2.16 11.17 19.55
C ILE A 113 0.97 10.27 19.88
N ASP A 114 0.43 9.60 18.87
CA ASP A 114 -0.71 8.68 18.99
C ASP A 114 -0.39 7.37 18.24
N PRO A 115 -0.10 6.27 18.98
CA PRO A 115 0.14 4.97 18.36
C PRO A 115 -1.01 4.48 17.47
N GLY A 116 -2.25 4.73 17.90
CA GLY A 116 -3.43 4.33 17.13
C GLY A 116 -3.58 5.10 15.82
N ALA A 117 -3.27 6.39 15.80
CA ALA A 117 -3.26 7.19 14.57
C ALA A 117 -2.18 6.69 13.60
N THR A 118 -0.98 6.39 14.10
CA THR A 118 0.12 5.85 13.28
C THR A 118 -0.27 4.50 12.64
N VAL A 119 -0.89 3.60 13.41
CA VAL A 119 -1.38 2.32 12.87
C VAL A 119 -2.43 2.54 11.78
N ARG A 120 -3.40 3.43 12.01
CA ARG A 120 -4.43 3.76 11.00
C ARG A 120 -3.83 4.35 9.73
N GLU A 121 -2.86 5.25 9.85
CA GLU A 121 -2.17 5.85 8.71
C GLU A 121 -1.46 4.80 7.85
N ILE A 122 -0.75 3.86 8.49
CA ILE A 122 -0.09 2.76 7.78
C ILE A 122 -1.11 1.85 7.10
N LYS A 123 -2.19 1.48 7.78
CA LYS A 123 -3.21 0.59 7.24
C LYS A 123 -4.00 1.24 6.10
N ASP A 124 -4.56 2.41 6.34
CA ASP A 124 -5.41 3.10 5.38
C ASP A 124 -4.62 3.76 4.26
N GLY A 125 -3.39 4.19 4.58
CA GLY A 125 -2.48 4.82 3.63
C GLY A 125 -1.79 3.80 2.72
N PHE A 126 -0.92 2.97 3.29
CA PHE A 126 -0.05 2.07 2.53
C PHE A 126 -0.67 0.70 2.30
N GLU A 127 -1.10 0.00 3.35
CA GLU A 127 -1.53 -1.38 3.25
C GLU A 127 -2.73 -1.56 2.33
N ARG A 128 -3.76 -0.73 2.49
CA ARG A 128 -4.96 -0.76 1.64
C ARG A 128 -4.63 -0.53 0.17
N ARG A 129 -3.69 0.36 -0.15
CA ARG A 129 -3.27 0.61 -1.54
C ARG A 129 -2.49 -0.55 -2.14
N ILE A 130 -1.61 -1.17 -1.34
CA ILE A 130 -0.89 -2.39 -1.76
C ILE A 130 -1.88 -3.51 -2.05
N LEU A 131 -2.85 -3.74 -1.18
CA LEU A 131 -3.88 -4.77 -1.37
C LEU A 131 -4.71 -4.52 -2.64
N ARG A 132 -5.10 -3.28 -2.93
CA ARG A 132 -5.78 -2.92 -4.18
C ARG A 132 -4.92 -3.17 -5.42
N ALA A 133 -3.64 -2.85 -5.35
CA ALA A 133 -2.71 -3.04 -6.46
C ALA A 133 -2.43 -4.54 -6.75
N THR A 134 -2.33 -5.36 -5.70
CA THR A 134 -1.99 -6.79 -5.83
C THR A 134 -3.21 -7.69 -6.05
N ARG A 135 -4.27 -7.49 -5.28
CA ARG A 135 -5.46 -8.36 -5.31
C ARG A 135 -6.60 -7.80 -6.16
N GLY A 136 -6.53 -6.53 -6.50
CA GLY A 136 -7.57 -5.84 -7.26
C GLY A 136 -8.44 -4.92 -6.39
N PRO A 137 -9.12 -3.94 -7.00
CA PRO A 137 -9.87 -2.92 -6.28
C PRO A 137 -11.10 -3.45 -5.52
N ASP A 138 -11.56 -4.65 -5.85
CA ASP A 138 -12.75 -5.27 -5.24
C ASP A 138 -12.37 -6.24 -4.08
N ALA A 139 -11.10 -6.31 -3.69
CA ALA A 139 -10.58 -7.27 -2.70
C ALA A 139 -10.55 -6.73 -1.25
N ILE A 140 -11.17 -5.55 -1.01
CA ILE A 140 -11.17 -4.89 0.29
C ILE A 140 -12.59 -4.46 0.64
#